data_dbcb96a8fb90f4851a9e68f69f34ac46
#
_entry.id   dbcb96a8fb90f4851a9e68f69f34ac46
#
_cell.length_a   1.000
_cell.length_b   1.000
_cell.length_c   1.000
_cell.angle_alpha   90.00
_cell.angle_beta   90.00
_cell.angle_gamma   90.00
#
_symmetry.space_group_name_H-M   'P 1'
#
loop_
_entity.id
_entity.type
_entity.pdbx_description
1 polymer ?
#
loop_
_entity_poly.entity_id
_entity_poly.type
_entity_poly.pdbx_seq_one_letter_code
_entity_poly.pdbx_strand_id
1 'polypeptide(L)' 'MRDRKVTPDMVPVIKLARDLGFNYALIASYFQINQGRIADVMKGRLFPDIPPAPELPADFPMALAA' A
#
# COMPACT_ATOMS: atom_id res chain seq x y z
N MET A 1 6.92 -3.31 -16.72
CA MET A 1 5.73 -3.21 -15.87
C MET A 1 5.08 -1.84 -16.02
N ARG A 2 3.76 -1.81 -16.17
CA ARG A 2 3.05 -0.54 -16.32
C ARG A 2 2.87 0.11 -14.94
N ASP A 3 3.22 1.40 -14.85
CA ASP A 3 3.06 2.15 -13.61
C ASP A 3 1.61 2.65 -13.51
N ARG A 4 0.84 2.10 -12.57
CA ARG A 4 -0.53 2.54 -12.31
C ARG A 4 -0.51 3.70 -11.32
N LYS A 5 -1.50 4.57 -11.41
CA LYS A 5 -1.66 5.63 -10.43
C LYS A 5 -2.27 5.08 -9.15
N VAL A 6 -1.87 5.65 -8.03
CA VAL A 6 -2.51 5.35 -6.75
C VAL A 6 -3.89 5.97 -6.74
N THR A 7 -4.88 5.17 -6.37
CA THR A 7 -6.26 5.65 -6.18
C THR A 7 -6.57 5.74 -4.70
N PRO A 8 -7.56 6.57 -4.29
CA PRO A 8 -7.86 6.72 -2.85
C PRO A 8 -8.21 5.41 -2.15
N ASP A 9 -8.79 4.45 -2.86
CA ASP A 9 -9.15 3.16 -2.25
C ASP A 9 -7.96 2.29 -1.93
N MET A 10 -6.80 2.52 -2.57
CA MET A 10 -5.57 1.80 -2.25
C MET A 10 -4.91 2.31 -0.98
N VAL A 11 -5.08 3.59 -0.65
CA VAL A 11 -4.31 4.26 0.40
C VAL A 11 -4.53 3.65 1.77
N PRO A 12 -5.77 3.34 2.21
CA PRO A 12 -5.97 2.72 3.53
C PRO A 12 -5.22 1.40 3.66
N VAL A 13 -5.23 0.59 2.61
CA VAL A 13 -4.55 -0.71 2.62
C VAL A 13 -3.04 -0.53 2.63
N ILE A 14 -2.52 0.41 1.84
CA ILE A 14 -1.09 0.72 1.83
C ILE A 14 -0.60 1.11 3.22
N LYS A 15 -1.33 2.01 3.88
CA LYS A 15 -0.93 2.49 5.20
C LYS A 15 -0.98 1.37 6.23
N LEU A 16 -2.05 0.57 6.22
CA LEU A 16 -2.14 -0.56 7.15
C LEU A 16 -1.04 -1.59 6.90
N ALA A 17 -0.79 -1.93 5.65
CA ALA A 17 0.23 -2.92 5.32
C ALA A 17 1.61 -2.47 5.81
N ARG A 18 1.95 -1.18 5.65
CA ARG A 18 3.21 -0.67 6.17
C ARG A 18 3.27 -0.72 7.70
N ASP A 19 2.16 -0.40 8.35
CA ASP A 19 2.08 -0.47 9.82
C ASP A 19 2.30 -1.90 10.31
N LEU A 20 1.86 -2.88 9.54
CA LEU A 20 2.01 -4.29 9.89
C LEU A 20 3.37 -4.87 9.52
N GLY A 21 4.22 -4.11 8.84
CA GLY A 21 5.59 -4.53 8.54
C GLY A 21 5.83 -5.06 7.14
N PHE A 22 4.82 -5.03 6.26
CA PHE A 22 5.05 -5.43 4.86
C PHE A 22 5.98 -4.44 4.18
N ASN A 23 6.88 -4.95 3.35
CA ASN A 23 7.82 -4.07 2.67
C ASN A 23 7.18 -3.41 1.44
N TYR A 24 7.87 -2.37 0.92
CA TYR A 24 7.37 -1.62 -0.22
C TYR A 24 7.19 -2.50 -1.46
N ALA A 25 8.13 -3.40 -1.71
CA ALA A 25 8.09 -4.23 -2.90
C ALA A 25 6.85 -5.12 -2.94
N LEU A 26 6.49 -5.71 -1.80
CA LEU A 26 5.30 -6.56 -1.71
C LEU A 26 4.03 -5.77 -1.96
N ILE A 27 3.92 -4.61 -1.31
CA ILE A 27 2.72 -3.77 -1.44
C ILE A 27 2.60 -3.26 -2.87
N ALA A 28 3.69 -2.80 -3.45
CA ALA A 28 3.69 -2.31 -4.82
C ALA A 28 3.31 -3.40 -5.81
N SER A 29 3.80 -4.62 -5.59
CA SER A 29 3.46 -5.76 -6.43
C SER A 29 1.97 -6.09 -6.34
N TYR A 30 1.41 -6.07 -5.13
CA TYR A 30 -0.01 -6.36 -4.93
C TYR A 30 -0.90 -5.41 -5.72
N PHE A 31 -0.57 -4.11 -5.69
CA PHE A 31 -1.36 -3.10 -6.39
C PHE A 31 -0.89 -2.86 -7.82
N GLN A 32 0.23 -3.46 -8.25
CA GLN A 32 0.83 -3.25 -9.55
C GLN A 32 1.20 -1.78 -9.79
N ILE A 33 1.80 -1.16 -8.79
CA ILE A 33 2.25 0.23 -8.85
C ILE A 33 3.74 0.29 -8.54
N ASN A 34 4.36 1.44 -8.83
CA ASN A 34 5.76 1.67 -8.53
C ASN A 34 5.97 1.83 -7.03
N GLN A 35 7.07 1.32 -6.49
CA GLN A 35 7.40 1.46 -5.06
C GLN A 35 7.48 2.93 -4.64
N GLY A 36 7.89 3.82 -5.54
CA GLY A 36 7.93 5.24 -5.25
C GLY A 36 6.56 5.80 -4.90
N ARG A 37 5.49 5.22 -5.44
CA ARG A 37 4.13 5.63 -5.09
C ARG A 37 3.79 5.26 -3.65
N ILE A 38 4.26 4.09 -3.19
CA ILE A 38 4.09 3.69 -1.79
C ILE A 38 4.78 4.69 -0.87
N ALA A 39 6.01 5.06 -1.22
CA ALA A 39 6.76 6.05 -0.45
C ALA A 39 6.04 7.40 -0.39
N ASP A 40 5.46 7.82 -1.52
CA ASP A 40 4.73 9.10 -1.56
C ASP A 40 3.52 9.07 -0.63
N VAL A 41 2.80 7.95 -0.58
CA VAL A 41 1.67 7.78 0.35
C VAL A 41 2.15 7.87 1.79
N MET A 42 3.20 7.15 2.12
CA MET A 42 3.69 7.08 3.51
C MET A 42 4.29 8.42 3.98
N LYS A 43 4.83 9.21 3.04
CA LYS A 43 5.40 10.53 3.37
C LYS A 43 4.36 11.65 3.36
N GLY A 44 3.10 11.32 3.07
CA GLY A 44 2.03 12.30 3.08
C GLY A 44 1.94 13.16 1.83
N ARG A 45 2.61 12.77 0.74
CA ARG A 45 2.54 13.51 -0.52
C ARG A 45 1.27 13.21 -1.30
N LEU A 46 0.71 12.01 -1.11
CA LEU A 46 -0.52 11.58 -1.75
C LEU A 46 -1.53 11.22 -0.67
N PHE A 47 -2.71 11.82 -0.76
CA PHE A 47 -3.85 11.51 0.10
C PHE A 47 -3.49 11.48 1.59
N PRO A 48 -2.91 12.55 2.16
CA PRO A 48 -2.41 12.52 3.53
C PRO A 48 -3.50 12.34 4.57
N ASP A 49 -4.74 12.69 4.25
CA ASP A 49 -5.84 12.68 5.21
C ASP A 49 -6.58 11.36 5.30
N ILE A 50 -6.25 10.40 4.44
CA ILE A 50 -6.92 9.09 4.46
C ILE A 50 -6.29 8.21 5.53
N PRO A 51 -7.09 7.70 6.49
CA PRO A 51 -6.55 6.85 7.56
C PRO A 51 -6.27 5.43 7.06
N PRO A 52 -5.47 4.64 7.82
CA PRO A 52 -5.27 3.23 7.51
C PRO A 52 -6.58 2.45 7.55
N ALA A 53 -6.65 1.36 6.77
CA ALA A 53 -7.79 0.47 6.80
C ALA A 53 -7.85 -0.29 8.13
N PRO A 54 -9.05 -0.73 8.55
CA PRO A 54 -9.17 -1.54 9.76
C PRO A 54 -8.65 -2.96 9.58
N GLU A 55 -8.66 -3.46 8.34
CA GLU A 55 -8.15 -4.80 8.04
C GLU A 55 -7.70 -4.88 6.59
N LEU A 56 -6.85 -5.87 6.29
CA LEU A 56 -6.36 -6.08 4.94
C LEU A 56 -7.41 -6.81 4.11
N PRO A 57 -7.38 -6.65 2.76
CA PRO A 57 -8.22 -7.45 1.87
C PRO A 57 -7.96 -8.93 2.05
N ALA A 58 -8.99 -9.75 1.82
CA ALA A 58 -8.89 -11.20 1.99
C ALA A 58 -7.81 -11.83 1.09
N ASP A 59 -7.56 -11.24 -0.08
CA ASP A 59 -6.59 -11.76 -1.04
C ASP A 59 -5.19 -11.18 -0.84
N PHE A 60 -4.96 -10.36 0.17
CA PHE A 60 -3.64 -9.81 0.45
C PHE A 60 -2.70 -10.95 0.88
N PRO A 61 -1.45 -10.98 0.38
CA PRO A 61 -0.54 -12.12 0.61
C PRO A 61 0.06 -12.11 2.02
N MET A 62 -0.75 -12.33 3.03
CA MET A 62 -0.32 -12.22 4.42
C MET A 62 0.72 -13.26 4.82
N ALA A 63 0.69 -14.43 4.19
CA ALA A 63 1.64 -15.49 4.51
C ALA A 63 3.08 -15.10 4.19
N LEU A 64 3.27 -14.12 3.31
CA LEU A 64 4.60 -13.67 2.93
C LEU A 64 5.19 -12.64 3.90
N ALA A 65 4.41 -12.20 4.87
CA ALA A 65 4.83 -11.17 5.82
C ALA A 65 5.61 -11.73 7.02
N ALA A 66 5.59 -13.02 7.16
CA ALA A 66 6.18 -13.67 8.33
C ALA A 66 7.64 -13.40 8.53
#